data_b0558734998d8e5526582aa9966e4a04
#
_entry.id   b0558734998d8e5526582aa9966e4a04
#
_cell.length_a   1.000
_cell.length_b   1.000
_cell.length_c   1.000
_cell.angle_alpha   90.00
_cell.angle_beta   90.00
_cell.angle_gamma   90.00
#
_symmetry.space_group_name_H-M   'P 1'
#
loop_
_entity.id
_entity.type
_entity.pdbx_description
1 polymer ?
#
loop_
_entity_poly.entity_id
_entity_poly.type
_entity_poly.pdbx_seq_one_letter_code
_entity_poly.pdbx_strand_id
1 'polypeptide(L)'
;MASAEPSPGGFNSIRVLVPGTGTRFRCGGLSIALQTARILSTICPTEIVTYQQRQIDQPFLDDLLQAAASQDRSLWLVSWGFHIPWLLRRLKSRFVVYQAHSTGYGFDLPPGVPVLAVSRNTLGYWGDRAPRNPLFLLPNALEPQWLQRGDRDGRASQRVIDVLVQQRKSSSYVLKQLVPALRSRGLRVEVQDGWVDDLVDLFNSTKVYLYDSAEHWR
;
A
#
# COMPACT_ATOMS: atom_id res chain seq x y z
N MET A 1 31.68 7.87 3.08
CA MET A 1 30.54 7.06 2.66
C MET A 1 31.10 5.75 2.15
N ALA A 2 30.92 4.66 2.87
CA ALA A 2 31.39 3.32 2.43
C ALA A 2 30.48 2.86 1.29
N SER A 3 31.05 2.59 0.12
CA SER A 3 30.39 1.92 -0.97
C SER A 3 30.08 0.50 -0.53
N ALA A 4 28.79 0.16 -0.35
CA ALA A 4 28.37 -1.19 -0.09
C ALA A 4 28.81 -2.06 -1.29
N GLU A 5 29.63 -3.08 -1.03
CA GLU A 5 29.99 -4.07 -2.06
C GLU A 5 28.71 -4.79 -2.53
N PRO A 6 28.52 -4.94 -3.85
CA PRO A 6 27.36 -5.65 -4.36
C PRO A 6 27.44 -7.13 -3.96
N SER A 7 26.37 -7.64 -3.38
CA SER A 7 26.23 -9.08 -3.09
C SER A 7 26.47 -9.91 -4.35
N PRO A 8 27.18 -11.05 -4.28
CA PRO A 8 27.46 -11.90 -5.44
C PRO A 8 26.15 -12.38 -6.09
N GLY A 9 25.90 -11.98 -7.32
CA GLY A 9 24.67 -12.31 -8.08
C GLY A 9 23.46 -11.46 -7.80
N GLY A 10 23.58 -10.39 -6.95
CA GLY A 10 22.47 -9.55 -6.52
C GLY A 10 22.14 -8.39 -7.48
N PHE A 11 21.01 -7.77 -7.21
CA PHE A 11 20.60 -6.47 -7.77
C PHE A 11 21.40 -5.35 -7.08
N ASN A 12 21.56 -4.22 -7.77
CA ASN A 12 22.28 -3.04 -7.27
C ASN A 12 21.37 -1.83 -7.04
N SER A 13 20.10 -1.95 -7.39
CA SER A 13 19.07 -0.91 -7.18
C SER A 13 17.69 -1.53 -7.04
N ILE A 14 16.74 -0.74 -6.53
CA ILE A 14 15.34 -1.14 -6.39
C ILE A 14 14.47 -0.15 -7.15
N ARG A 15 13.48 -0.65 -7.89
CA ARG A 15 12.48 0.11 -8.63
C ARG A 15 11.09 -0.20 -8.10
N VAL A 16 10.47 0.79 -7.46
CA VAL A 16 9.12 0.65 -6.91
C VAL A 16 8.11 1.16 -7.94
N LEU A 17 7.29 0.26 -8.45
CA LEU A 17 6.31 0.56 -9.49
C LEU A 17 5.03 1.15 -8.92
N VAL A 18 4.64 2.31 -9.43
CA VAL A 18 3.37 2.97 -9.11
C VAL A 18 2.66 3.45 -10.38
N PRO A 19 1.32 3.55 -10.40
CA PRO A 19 0.62 4.03 -11.60
C PRO A 19 0.96 5.49 -11.94
N GLY A 20 1.20 6.29 -10.93
CA GLY A 20 1.58 7.70 -10.98
C GLY A 20 1.56 8.28 -9.58
N THR A 21 2.08 9.49 -9.39
CA THR A 21 2.17 10.17 -8.09
C THR A 21 1.26 11.38 -7.98
N GLY A 22 0.54 11.74 -9.04
CA GLY A 22 -0.42 12.86 -9.04
C GLY A 22 -1.64 12.61 -8.13
N THR A 23 -2.40 13.66 -7.88
CA THR A 23 -3.56 13.66 -6.95
C THR A 23 -4.59 12.59 -7.26
N ARG A 24 -4.83 12.27 -8.53
CA ARG A 24 -5.78 11.22 -8.94
C ARG A 24 -5.41 9.81 -8.49
N PHE A 25 -4.14 9.57 -8.14
CA PHE A 25 -3.64 8.28 -7.67
C PHE A 25 -3.54 8.19 -6.15
N ARG A 26 -3.87 9.27 -5.43
CA ARG A 26 -3.81 9.30 -3.97
C ARG A 26 -4.69 8.22 -3.36
N CYS A 27 -4.05 7.31 -2.64
CA CYS A 27 -4.70 6.25 -1.87
C CYS A 27 -3.70 5.63 -0.90
N GLY A 28 -4.17 4.81 0.04
CA GLY A 28 -3.31 4.13 1.01
C GLY A 28 -2.20 3.29 0.36
N GLY A 29 -2.48 2.63 -0.76
CA GLY A 29 -1.48 1.83 -1.48
C GLY A 29 -0.33 2.69 -2.03
N LEU A 30 -0.62 3.87 -2.60
CA LEU A 30 0.42 4.80 -3.05
C LEU A 30 1.26 5.29 -1.86
N SER A 31 0.62 5.68 -0.76
CA SER A 31 1.33 6.12 0.44
C SER A 31 2.30 5.06 0.95
N ILE A 32 1.87 3.80 1.01
CA ILE A 32 2.72 2.67 1.40
C ILE A 32 3.85 2.45 0.40
N ALA A 33 3.61 2.53 -0.90
CA ALA A 33 4.66 2.37 -1.91
C ALA A 33 5.74 3.45 -1.79
N LEU A 34 5.34 4.72 -1.61
CA LEU A 34 6.25 5.84 -1.41
C LEU A 34 7.05 5.71 -0.09
N GLN A 35 6.39 5.29 0.98
CA GLN A 35 7.03 5.02 2.26
C GLN A 35 8.03 3.86 2.15
N THR A 36 7.64 2.78 1.48
CA THR A 36 8.51 1.63 1.22
C THR A 36 9.75 2.05 0.44
N ALA A 37 9.60 2.84 -0.62
CA ALA A 37 10.71 3.37 -1.40
C ALA A 37 11.66 4.22 -0.54
N ARG A 38 11.11 5.11 0.31
CA ARG A 38 11.90 5.93 1.23
C ARG A 38 12.70 5.08 2.22
N ILE A 39 12.11 4.04 2.80
CA ILE A 39 12.80 3.13 3.72
C ILE A 39 13.88 2.34 2.96
N LEU A 40 13.57 1.78 1.81
CA LEU A 40 14.53 1.02 1.01
C LEU A 40 15.71 1.88 0.53
N SER A 41 15.49 3.16 0.25
CA SER A 41 16.56 4.10 -0.16
C SER A 41 17.63 4.31 0.92
N THR A 42 17.36 3.95 2.17
CA THR A 42 18.37 4.02 3.24
C THR A 42 19.41 2.90 3.18
N ILE A 43 19.12 1.83 2.44
CA ILE A 43 19.97 0.63 2.36
C ILE A 43 20.41 0.29 0.92
N CYS A 44 19.67 0.76 -0.10
CA CYS A 44 19.97 0.48 -1.50
C CYS A 44 19.45 1.63 -2.37
N PRO A 45 20.14 2.02 -3.46
CA PRO A 45 19.61 2.98 -4.42
C PRO A 45 18.20 2.59 -4.86
N THR A 46 17.22 3.45 -4.60
CA THR A 46 15.80 3.14 -4.82
C THR A 46 15.13 4.30 -5.55
N GLU A 47 14.37 3.99 -6.60
CA GLU A 47 13.62 4.97 -7.37
C GLU A 47 12.16 4.56 -7.52
N ILE A 48 11.28 5.56 -7.61
CA ILE A 48 9.88 5.39 -7.99
C ILE A 48 9.81 5.39 -9.52
N VAL A 49 9.16 4.37 -10.07
CA VAL A 49 8.92 4.24 -11.51
C VAL A 49 7.42 4.28 -11.78
N THR A 50 7.00 5.21 -12.64
CA THR A 50 5.59 5.33 -13.03
C THR A 50 5.28 4.50 -14.29
N TYR A 51 4.04 3.98 -14.41
CA TYR A 51 3.66 3.15 -15.56
C TYR A 51 2.34 3.53 -16.26
N GLN A 52 1.55 4.46 -15.68
CA GLN A 52 0.34 4.97 -16.33
C GLN A 52 0.43 6.45 -16.70
N GLN A 53 1.15 7.23 -15.89
CA GLN A 53 1.31 8.65 -16.12
C GLN A 53 2.77 9.03 -16.00
N ARG A 54 3.30 9.67 -17.06
CA ARG A 54 4.64 10.25 -17.04
C ARG A 54 4.69 11.42 -16.04
N GLN A 55 5.78 11.51 -15.32
CA GLN A 55 6.10 12.58 -14.37
C GLN A 55 7.45 13.17 -14.74
N ILE A 56 7.65 14.47 -14.48
CA ILE A 56 8.90 15.18 -14.87
C ILE A 56 10.11 14.59 -14.13
N ASP A 57 9.95 14.31 -12.84
CA ASP A 57 11.07 13.92 -11.97
C ASP A 57 11.13 12.41 -11.69
N GLN A 58 10.43 11.60 -12.49
CA GLN A 58 10.35 10.16 -12.27
C GLN A 58 10.50 9.39 -13.57
N PRO A 59 11.30 8.31 -13.58
CA PRO A 59 11.41 7.45 -14.75
C PRO A 59 10.07 6.79 -15.08
N PHE A 60 9.86 6.56 -16.37
CA PHE A 60 8.67 5.88 -16.86
C PHE A 60 9.02 4.45 -17.29
N LEU A 61 8.14 3.50 -16.97
CA LEU A 61 8.38 2.07 -17.18
C LEU A 61 8.82 1.75 -18.62
N ASP A 62 8.11 2.28 -19.62
CA ASP A 62 8.40 1.95 -21.02
C ASP A 62 9.79 2.41 -21.48
N ASP A 63 10.29 3.52 -20.94
CA ASP A 63 11.62 4.02 -21.26
C ASP A 63 12.71 3.10 -20.69
N LEU A 64 12.52 2.66 -19.45
CA LEU A 64 13.44 1.75 -18.78
C LEU A 64 13.45 0.34 -19.40
N LEU A 65 12.32 -0.08 -19.98
CA LEU A 65 12.21 -1.37 -20.64
C LEU A 65 12.86 -1.42 -22.04
N GLN A 66 13.32 -0.30 -22.58
CA GLN A 66 14.09 -0.27 -23.84
C GLN A 66 15.47 -0.93 -23.66
N ALA A 67 16.06 -0.83 -22.47
CA ALA A 67 17.30 -1.53 -22.17
C ALA A 67 17.10 -3.06 -22.10
N ALA A 68 18.08 -3.82 -22.57
CA ALA A 68 18.05 -5.28 -22.52
C ALA A 68 17.93 -5.77 -21.07
N ALA A 69 17.10 -6.80 -20.83
CA ALA A 69 16.87 -7.34 -19.50
C ALA A 69 18.17 -7.86 -18.83
N SER A 70 19.12 -8.36 -19.62
CA SER A 70 20.44 -8.81 -19.14
C SER A 70 21.34 -7.68 -18.59
N GLN A 71 21.03 -6.43 -18.94
CA GLN A 71 21.74 -5.25 -18.44
C GLN A 71 21.05 -4.63 -17.21
N ASP A 72 19.80 -5.04 -16.94
CA ASP A 72 19.01 -4.52 -15.84
C ASP A 72 19.30 -5.32 -14.56
N ARG A 73 20.03 -4.73 -13.63
CA ARG A 73 20.34 -5.31 -12.32
C ARG A 73 19.48 -4.70 -11.21
N SER A 74 18.30 -4.23 -11.55
CA SER A 74 17.35 -3.68 -10.58
C SER A 74 16.38 -4.75 -10.10
N LEU A 75 16.03 -4.69 -8.81
CA LEU A 75 14.88 -5.39 -8.26
C LEU A 75 13.62 -4.56 -8.52
N TRP A 76 12.64 -5.13 -9.20
CA TRP A 76 11.37 -4.49 -9.51
C TRP A 76 10.32 -4.89 -8.48
N LEU A 77 9.86 -3.94 -7.67
CA LEU A 77 8.80 -4.14 -6.69
C LEU A 77 7.45 -3.79 -7.31
N VAL A 78 6.59 -4.80 -7.47
CA VAL A 78 5.24 -4.69 -8.03
C VAL A 78 4.23 -4.85 -6.90
N SER A 79 3.32 -3.90 -6.70
CA SER A 79 2.42 -3.92 -5.54
C SER A 79 0.96 -3.58 -5.85
N TRP A 80 0.61 -3.24 -7.09
CA TRP A 80 -0.71 -2.67 -7.36
C TRP A 80 -1.65 -3.52 -8.19
N GLY A 81 -2.78 -3.88 -7.57
CA GLY A 81 -4.10 -4.20 -8.07
C GLY A 81 -4.18 -4.93 -9.41
N PHE A 82 -5.12 -4.54 -10.20
CA PHE A 82 -5.46 -5.18 -11.48
C PHE A 82 -4.37 -5.13 -12.56
N HIS A 83 -3.38 -4.26 -12.42
CA HIS A 83 -2.26 -4.14 -13.36
C HIS A 83 -1.15 -5.17 -13.12
N ILE A 84 -1.16 -5.89 -11.99
CA ILE A 84 -0.11 -6.83 -11.62
C ILE A 84 0.15 -7.87 -12.70
N PRO A 85 -0.84 -8.58 -13.30
CA PRO A 85 -0.57 -9.55 -14.35
C PRO A 85 0.10 -8.95 -15.59
N TRP A 86 -0.28 -7.72 -15.93
CA TRP A 86 0.31 -7.00 -17.05
C TRP A 86 1.75 -6.60 -16.74
N LEU A 87 2.02 -6.05 -15.55
CA LEU A 87 3.36 -5.68 -15.08
C LEU A 87 4.29 -6.89 -15.05
N LEU A 88 3.83 -8.02 -14.48
CA LEU A 88 4.63 -9.24 -14.40
C LEU A 88 4.99 -9.79 -15.80
N ARG A 89 4.07 -9.73 -16.75
CA ARG A 89 4.38 -10.10 -18.16
C ARG A 89 5.44 -9.19 -18.78
N ARG A 90 5.36 -7.88 -18.53
CA ARG A 90 6.34 -6.90 -19.04
C ARG A 90 7.73 -7.10 -18.44
N LEU A 91 7.79 -7.57 -17.20
CA LEU A 91 9.01 -7.73 -16.40
C LEU A 91 9.54 -9.16 -16.36
N LYS A 92 8.97 -10.10 -17.11
CA LYS A 92 9.23 -11.56 -16.99
C LYS A 92 10.71 -11.99 -17.01
N SER A 93 11.59 -11.19 -17.62
CA SER A 93 13.02 -11.47 -17.72
C SER A 93 13.89 -10.66 -16.76
N ARG A 94 13.27 -10.01 -15.78
CA ARG A 94 13.92 -9.16 -14.78
C ARG A 94 13.72 -9.72 -13.36
N PHE A 95 14.50 -9.22 -12.42
CA PHE A 95 14.29 -9.56 -11.00
C PHE A 95 13.04 -8.86 -10.49
N VAL A 96 11.99 -9.61 -10.23
CA VAL A 96 10.68 -9.09 -9.81
C VAL A 96 10.30 -9.68 -8.47
N VAL A 97 9.74 -8.85 -7.59
CA VAL A 97 9.08 -9.24 -6.35
C VAL A 97 7.68 -8.65 -6.33
N TYR A 98 6.71 -9.45 -5.92
CA TYR A 98 5.34 -9.00 -5.74
C TYR A 98 5.06 -8.71 -4.25
N GLN A 99 4.73 -7.47 -3.91
CA GLN A 99 4.22 -7.11 -2.59
C GLN A 99 2.69 -7.20 -2.58
N ALA A 100 2.18 -8.19 -1.86
CA ALA A 100 0.77 -8.51 -1.81
C ALA A 100 0.07 -7.75 -0.68
N HIS A 101 -0.63 -6.66 -1.02
CA HIS A 101 -1.40 -5.86 -0.06
C HIS A 101 -2.80 -6.42 0.22
N SER A 102 -3.31 -7.29 -0.62
CA SER A 102 -4.68 -7.79 -0.51
C SER A 102 -4.80 -9.20 -1.08
N THR A 103 -5.99 -9.76 -0.91
CA THR A 103 -6.44 -11.05 -1.42
C THR A 103 -7.54 -10.84 -2.48
N GLY A 104 -7.89 -11.87 -3.23
CA GLY A 104 -9.09 -11.86 -4.07
C GLY A 104 -9.01 -11.10 -5.40
N TYR A 105 -7.82 -10.71 -5.87
CA TYR A 105 -7.67 -10.04 -7.17
C TYR A 105 -7.96 -10.94 -8.39
N GLY A 106 -8.11 -12.24 -8.21
CA GLY A 106 -8.53 -13.16 -9.27
C GLY A 106 -7.48 -13.48 -10.34
N PHE A 107 -6.20 -13.18 -10.11
CA PHE A 107 -5.12 -13.52 -11.02
C PHE A 107 -4.18 -14.58 -10.43
N ASP A 108 -3.45 -15.27 -11.32
CA ASP A 108 -2.43 -16.23 -10.95
C ASP A 108 -1.04 -15.62 -11.12
N LEU A 109 -0.15 -15.94 -10.16
CA LEU A 109 1.25 -15.50 -10.22
C LEU A 109 2.08 -16.48 -11.07
N PRO A 110 2.99 -15.95 -11.91
CA PRO A 110 4.00 -16.80 -12.54
C PRO A 110 4.82 -17.53 -11.47
N PRO A 111 5.16 -18.82 -11.69
CA PRO A 111 6.00 -19.57 -10.75
C PRO A 111 7.35 -18.89 -10.49
N GLY A 112 7.83 -18.97 -9.26
CA GLY A 112 9.14 -18.45 -8.88
C GLY A 112 9.19 -16.96 -8.55
N VAL A 113 8.13 -16.17 -8.78
CA VAL A 113 8.06 -14.77 -8.35
C VAL A 113 7.92 -14.72 -6.83
N PRO A 114 8.87 -14.14 -6.07
CA PRO A 114 8.73 -14.01 -4.64
C PRO A 114 7.55 -13.11 -4.26
N VAL A 115 6.83 -13.47 -3.19
CA VAL A 115 5.68 -12.73 -2.68
C VAL A 115 5.98 -12.22 -1.28
N LEU A 116 5.89 -10.92 -1.09
CA LEU A 116 5.96 -10.26 0.21
C LEU A 116 4.53 -9.99 0.68
N ALA A 117 4.01 -10.82 1.56
CA ALA A 117 2.67 -10.68 2.10
C ALA A 117 2.65 -9.72 3.29
N VAL A 118 1.75 -8.74 3.28
CA VAL A 118 1.66 -7.70 4.32
C VAL A 118 0.99 -8.18 5.61
N SER A 119 0.35 -9.34 5.60
CA SER A 119 -0.32 -9.93 6.77
C SER A 119 -0.32 -11.45 6.70
N ARG A 120 -0.57 -12.10 7.85
CA ARG A 120 -0.74 -13.56 7.91
C ARG A 120 -1.90 -14.05 7.06
N ASN A 121 -2.99 -13.29 6.99
CA ASN A 121 -4.13 -13.60 6.12
C ASN A 121 -3.72 -13.57 4.64
N THR A 122 -3.02 -12.54 4.21
CA THR A 122 -2.50 -12.42 2.84
C THR A 122 -1.49 -13.54 2.53
N LEU A 123 -0.63 -13.88 3.51
CA LEU A 123 0.32 -14.98 3.39
C LEU A 123 -0.37 -16.32 3.18
N GLY A 124 -1.41 -16.63 3.98
CA GLY A 124 -2.20 -17.85 3.83
C GLY A 124 -2.88 -17.93 2.46
N TYR A 125 -3.56 -16.86 2.05
CA TYR A 125 -4.21 -16.79 0.74
C TYR A 125 -3.25 -17.10 -0.42
N TRP A 126 -2.07 -16.47 -0.44
CA TRP A 126 -1.09 -16.71 -1.49
C TRP A 126 -0.37 -18.05 -1.34
N GLY A 127 -0.28 -18.60 -0.12
CA GLY A 127 0.22 -19.95 0.13
C GLY A 127 -0.59 -21.02 -0.61
N ASP A 128 -1.89 -20.91 -0.53
CA ASP A 128 -2.81 -21.82 -1.23
C ASP A 128 -2.84 -21.57 -2.74
N ARG A 129 -2.79 -20.32 -3.16
CA ARG A 129 -2.99 -19.95 -4.56
C ARG A 129 -1.71 -19.98 -5.39
N ALA A 130 -0.55 -19.77 -4.78
CA ALA A 130 0.74 -19.70 -5.45
C ALA A 130 1.79 -20.61 -4.78
N PRO A 131 1.55 -21.94 -4.67
CA PRO A 131 2.39 -22.86 -3.90
C PRO A 131 3.81 -23.04 -4.47
N ARG A 132 4.07 -22.58 -5.70
CA ARG A 132 5.38 -22.63 -6.34
C ARG A 132 6.16 -21.32 -6.23
N ASN A 133 5.69 -20.38 -5.41
CA ASN A 133 6.29 -19.06 -5.24
C ASN A 133 6.89 -18.93 -3.84
N PRO A 134 8.11 -18.43 -3.67
CA PRO A 134 8.64 -18.11 -2.34
C PRO A 134 7.75 -17.07 -1.64
N LEU A 135 7.38 -17.34 -0.40
CA LEU A 135 6.46 -16.49 0.38
C LEU A 135 7.14 -15.96 1.63
N PHE A 136 7.04 -14.66 1.84
CA PHE A 136 7.60 -13.98 3.00
C PHE A 136 6.55 -13.08 3.64
N LEU A 137 6.53 -13.04 4.98
CA LEU A 137 5.73 -12.08 5.72
C LEU A 137 6.52 -10.78 5.89
N LEU A 138 6.04 -9.71 5.29
CA LEU A 138 6.60 -8.36 5.42
C LEU A 138 5.46 -7.36 5.69
N PRO A 139 5.11 -7.12 6.97
CA PRO A 139 4.07 -6.14 7.31
C PRO A 139 4.44 -4.73 6.83
N ASN A 140 3.42 -3.94 6.49
CA ASN A 140 3.63 -2.54 6.17
C ASN A 140 4.19 -1.79 7.39
N ALA A 141 5.19 -0.96 7.18
CA ALA A 141 5.68 -0.05 8.19
C ALA A 141 4.63 1.04 8.47
N LEU A 142 4.55 1.47 9.71
CA LEU A 142 3.79 2.66 10.10
C LEU A 142 4.73 3.86 10.20
N GLU A 143 4.28 5.01 9.72
CA GLU A 143 5.01 6.24 9.93
C GLU A 143 4.98 6.64 11.42
N PRO A 144 6.05 7.27 11.96
CA PRO A 144 6.15 7.61 13.39
C PRO A 144 4.96 8.43 13.91
N GLN A 145 4.34 9.26 13.08
CA GLN A 145 3.16 10.05 13.43
C GLN A 145 1.97 9.20 13.88
N TRP A 146 1.81 7.98 13.35
CA TRP A 146 0.77 7.04 13.76
C TRP A 146 1.01 6.42 15.12
N LEU A 147 2.25 6.48 15.63
CA LEU A 147 2.63 5.97 16.95
C LEU A 147 2.50 7.04 18.05
N GLN A 148 2.22 8.29 17.68
CA GLN A 148 1.97 9.36 18.63
C GLN A 148 0.57 9.18 19.24
N ARG A 149 0.54 8.84 20.53
CA ARG A 149 -0.73 8.73 21.26
C ARG A 149 -1.25 10.12 21.58
N GLY A 150 -2.44 10.46 21.05
CA GLY A 150 -3.12 11.73 21.34
C GLY A 150 -3.43 11.95 22.83
N ASP A 151 -3.42 10.90 23.65
CA ASP A 151 -3.72 10.97 25.09
C ASP A 151 -2.51 11.38 25.97
N ARG A 152 -1.27 11.43 25.43
CA ARG A 152 -0.10 11.83 26.23
C ARG A 152 -0.19 13.25 26.79
N ASP A 153 -0.99 14.11 26.16
CA ASP A 153 -1.11 15.52 26.52
C ASP A 153 -2.49 15.88 27.14
N GLY A 154 -3.27 14.91 27.64
CA GLY A 154 -4.59 15.17 28.20
C GLY A 154 -5.66 15.58 27.16
N ARG A 155 -5.40 15.37 25.87
CA ARG A 155 -6.31 15.76 24.76
C ARG A 155 -7.53 14.85 24.62
N ALA A 156 -7.66 13.78 25.40
CA ALA A 156 -8.84 12.91 25.35
C ALA A 156 -10.15 13.68 25.55
N SER A 157 -10.13 14.77 26.34
CA SER A 157 -11.26 15.67 26.53
C SER A 157 -11.58 16.55 25.32
N GLN A 158 -10.70 16.64 24.33
CA GLN A 158 -10.85 17.46 23.12
C GLN A 158 -11.37 16.69 21.92
N ARG A 159 -11.67 15.38 22.05
CA ARG A 159 -12.23 14.59 20.98
C ARG A 159 -13.65 15.01 20.68
N VAL A 160 -13.80 15.79 19.62
CA VAL A 160 -15.07 16.42 19.25
C VAL A 160 -15.97 15.52 18.41
N ILE A 161 -15.41 14.45 17.81
CA ILE A 161 -16.14 13.47 17.00
C ILE A 161 -16.42 12.25 17.88
N ASP A 162 -17.68 11.90 18.09
CA ASP A 162 -18.03 10.70 18.86
C ASP A 162 -17.75 9.43 18.04
N VAL A 163 -18.18 9.43 16.76
CA VAL A 163 -17.99 8.28 15.88
C VAL A 163 -17.53 8.74 14.49
N LEU A 164 -16.42 8.18 14.02
CA LEU A 164 -15.93 8.34 12.66
C LEU A 164 -16.26 7.09 11.83
N VAL A 165 -16.80 7.31 10.63
CA VAL A 165 -17.11 6.26 9.65
C VAL A 165 -16.45 6.61 8.32
N GLN A 166 -15.81 5.66 7.66
CA GLN A 166 -15.34 5.85 6.28
C GLN A 166 -16.40 5.35 5.28
N GLN A 167 -16.92 6.25 4.46
CA GLN A 167 -18.01 5.95 3.52
C GLN A 167 -17.66 4.81 2.57
N ARG A 168 -16.48 4.85 1.94
CA ARG A 168 -16.05 3.84 0.95
C ARG A 168 -15.71 2.48 1.54
N LYS A 169 -15.54 2.39 2.84
CA LYS A 169 -15.16 1.18 3.57
C LYS A 169 -16.30 0.57 4.37
N SER A 170 -17.45 1.23 4.38
CA SER A 170 -18.59 0.82 5.20
C SER A 170 -19.70 0.20 4.38
N SER A 171 -20.40 -0.75 4.99
CA SER A 171 -21.58 -1.39 4.39
C SER A 171 -22.74 -0.40 4.26
N SER A 172 -23.68 -0.71 3.40
CA SER A 172 -24.91 0.09 3.25
C SER A 172 -25.75 0.09 4.54
N TYR A 173 -25.66 -0.94 5.37
CA TYR A 173 -26.30 -1.00 6.68
C TYR A 173 -25.76 0.09 7.61
N VAL A 174 -24.43 0.18 7.74
CA VAL A 174 -23.79 1.22 8.56
C VAL A 174 -24.23 2.62 8.09
N LEU A 175 -24.13 2.89 6.80
CA LEU A 175 -24.40 4.23 6.27
C LEU A 175 -25.88 4.60 6.34
N LYS A 176 -26.79 3.67 6.03
CA LYS A 176 -28.23 3.98 5.88
C LYS A 176 -29.04 3.74 7.15
N GLN A 177 -28.57 2.91 8.06
CA GLN A 177 -29.29 2.53 9.28
C GLN A 177 -28.57 2.99 10.55
N LEU A 178 -27.31 2.60 10.72
CA LEU A 178 -26.60 2.83 11.98
C LEU A 178 -26.20 4.30 12.16
N VAL A 179 -25.69 4.97 11.14
CA VAL A 179 -25.30 6.38 11.20
C VAL A 179 -26.50 7.27 11.56
N PRO A 180 -27.67 7.18 10.91
CA PRO A 180 -28.86 7.94 11.33
C PRO A 180 -29.30 7.61 12.76
N ALA A 181 -29.28 6.35 13.17
CA ALA A 181 -29.66 5.94 14.51
C ALA A 181 -28.70 6.47 15.60
N LEU A 182 -27.41 6.58 15.32
CA LEU A 182 -26.44 7.18 16.23
C LEU A 182 -26.67 8.71 16.34
N ARG A 183 -26.89 9.38 15.21
CA ARG A 183 -27.17 10.82 15.16
C ARG A 183 -28.48 11.17 15.89
N SER A 184 -29.53 10.34 15.78
CA SER A 184 -30.79 10.54 16.50
C SER A 184 -30.66 10.42 18.02
N ARG A 185 -29.60 9.76 18.51
CA ARG A 185 -29.22 9.68 19.94
C ARG A 185 -28.31 10.82 20.38
N GLY A 186 -28.13 11.85 19.56
CA GLY A 186 -27.32 13.03 19.87
C GLY A 186 -25.81 12.82 19.70
N LEU A 187 -25.36 11.71 19.10
CA LEU A 187 -23.94 11.49 18.85
C LEU A 187 -23.48 12.28 17.63
N ARG A 188 -22.30 12.90 17.76
CA ARG A 188 -21.62 13.57 16.65
C ARG A 188 -20.93 12.54 15.77
N VAL A 189 -21.59 12.17 14.64
CA VAL A 189 -21.08 11.15 13.69
C VAL A 189 -20.55 11.85 12.45
N GLU A 190 -19.25 11.71 12.23
CA GLU A 190 -18.55 12.12 11.00
C GLU A 190 -18.52 10.96 10.01
N VAL A 191 -18.97 11.22 8.77
CA VAL A 191 -18.88 10.26 7.66
C VAL A 191 -17.88 10.82 6.66
N GLN A 192 -16.66 10.28 6.71
CA GLN A 192 -15.58 10.71 5.85
C GLN A 192 -15.71 10.11 4.45
N ASP A 193 -15.82 10.96 3.43
CA ASP A 193 -15.75 10.59 2.02
C ASP A 193 -14.54 11.23 1.34
N GLY A 194 -13.82 10.43 0.56
CA GLY A 194 -12.64 10.88 -0.16
C GLY A 194 -11.32 10.84 0.63
N TRP A 195 -10.38 11.67 0.18
CA TRP A 195 -9.05 11.78 0.76
C TRP A 195 -9.02 12.78 1.92
N VAL A 196 -8.26 12.47 2.95
CA VAL A 196 -7.98 13.37 4.09
C VAL A 196 -6.48 13.60 4.14
N ASP A 197 -6.06 14.85 4.11
CA ASP A 197 -4.64 15.21 4.13
C ASP A 197 -4.01 14.93 5.50
N ASP A 198 -4.72 15.25 6.60
CA ASP A 198 -4.30 14.90 7.96
C ASP A 198 -5.24 13.87 8.59
N LEU A 199 -5.02 12.61 8.20
CA LEU A 199 -5.80 11.49 8.72
C LEU A 199 -5.47 11.20 10.20
N VAL A 200 -4.24 11.49 10.63
CA VAL A 200 -3.81 11.30 12.03
C VAL A 200 -4.57 12.23 12.95
N ASP A 201 -4.70 13.51 12.57
CA ASP A 201 -5.46 14.49 13.35
C ASP A 201 -6.95 14.14 13.41
N LEU A 202 -7.53 13.70 12.28
CA LEU A 202 -8.91 13.22 12.24
C LEU A 202 -9.15 12.06 13.22
N PHE A 203 -8.24 11.07 13.26
CA PHE A 203 -8.34 9.96 14.22
C PHE A 203 -8.13 10.43 15.66
N ASN A 204 -7.20 11.36 15.92
CA ASN A 204 -6.96 11.91 17.26
C ASN A 204 -8.15 12.74 17.76
N SER A 205 -8.92 13.36 16.88
CA SER A 205 -10.15 14.11 17.19
C SER A 205 -11.37 13.21 17.39
N THR A 206 -11.23 11.90 17.23
CA THR A 206 -12.32 10.92 17.23
C THR A 206 -12.26 10.03 18.47
N LYS A 207 -13.42 9.76 19.11
CA LYS A 207 -13.55 8.83 20.24
C LYS A 207 -13.60 7.38 19.78
N VAL A 208 -14.38 7.08 18.75
CA VAL A 208 -14.59 5.73 18.21
C VAL A 208 -14.51 5.75 16.70
N TYR A 209 -13.65 4.89 16.13
CA TYR A 209 -13.67 4.59 14.71
C TYR A 209 -14.53 3.34 14.48
N LEU A 210 -15.63 3.51 13.75
CA LEU A 210 -16.51 2.42 13.35
C LEU A 210 -16.10 1.93 11.98
N TYR A 211 -15.62 0.70 11.93
CA TYR A 211 -15.22 0.04 10.71
C TYR A 211 -16.05 -1.24 10.51
N ASP A 212 -16.81 -1.25 9.43
CA ASP A 212 -17.53 -2.43 8.95
C ASP A 212 -17.18 -2.62 7.48
N SER A 213 -16.23 -3.51 7.22
CA SER A 213 -15.72 -3.72 5.89
C SER A 213 -16.80 -4.22 4.93
N ALA A 214 -17.12 -3.39 3.92
CA ALA A 214 -17.90 -3.83 2.77
C ALA A 214 -17.07 -4.68 1.80
N GLU A 215 -15.76 -4.77 2.01
CA GLU A 215 -14.87 -5.61 1.22
C GLU A 215 -15.06 -7.07 1.61
N HIS A 216 -15.55 -7.86 0.68
CA HIS A 216 -15.56 -9.31 0.86
C HIS A 216 -14.13 -9.83 0.72
N TRP A 217 -13.54 -10.16 1.84
CA TRP A 217 -12.31 -10.95 1.91
C TRP A 217 -12.67 -12.39 1.48
N ARG A 218 -12.65 -12.63 0.17
CA ARG A 218 -12.81 -13.97 -0.39
C ARG A 218 -11.46 -14.61 -0.60
#